data_2f4c68f9b1532e4a9990bf68d9d9a667
#
_entry.id   2f4c68f9b1532e4a9990bf68d9d9a667
#
_cell.length_a   1.000
_cell.length_b   1.000
_cell.length_c   1.000
_cell.angle_alpha   90.00
_cell.angle_beta   90.00
_cell.angle_gamma   90.00
#
_symmetry.space_group_name_H-M   'P 1'
#
loop_
_entity.id
_entity.type
_entity.pdbx_description
1 polymer ?
#
loop_
_entity_poly.entity_id
_entity_poly.type
_entity_poly.pdbx_seq_one_letter_code
_entity_poly.pdbx_strand_id
1 'polypeptide(L)'
;MKRQPYVAGYFYPDDPDLLRKTVESFMPKRSEKTRAYGVVAPHAGYEYSGPVAAAVYSSVIIPPRVVILGPAHHPIGSVLALDDSDSWLTPLGEVPVDSALVDLILSEGSFIFRDRAAHRQEHSIEVQIPFLQYFQPDLSIVPILVSYEADYEKLEELGLALARAIKNSGQEVLLVASTDMSHYVSEEVAEKLDYRAISFMERLDPKGLFELVISYQLTMCGFQPTTAMMVAARALGAKEGYLVKYQTSGERTGDYQQVVGYAGLLIK
;
A
#
# COMPACT_ATOMS: atom_id res chain seq x y z
N MET A 1 4.53 -7.50 21.74
CA MET A 1 5.90 -7.11 21.24
C MET A 1 5.71 -5.98 20.25
N LYS A 2 6.58 -4.93 20.29
CA LYS A 2 6.50 -3.77 19.39
C LYS A 2 7.45 -3.93 18.21
N ARG A 3 6.98 -3.72 16.96
CA ARG A 3 7.84 -3.70 15.79
C ARG A 3 8.61 -2.37 15.73
N GLN A 4 9.92 -2.45 15.64
CA GLN A 4 10.79 -1.29 15.49
C GLN A 4 10.82 -0.82 14.03
N PRO A 5 11.02 0.49 13.74
CA PRO A 5 11.20 0.96 12.37
C PRO A 5 12.49 0.35 11.79
N TYR A 6 12.43 -0.04 10.52
CA TYR A 6 13.57 -0.66 9.83
C TYR A 6 14.27 0.32 8.88
N VAL A 7 13.49 1.24 8.26
CA VAL A 7 14.03 2.17 7.25
C VAL A 7 13.96 3.64 7.65
N ALA A 8 13.68 3.94 8.93
CA ALA A 8 13.83 5.28 9.47
C ALA A 8 15.30 5.75 9.37
N GLY A 9 15.52 6.98 8.94
CA GLY A 9 16.85 7.53 8.64
C GLY A 9 17.38 7.17 7.24
N TYR A 10 16.68 6.28 6.50
CA TYR A 10 17.05 5.88 5.13
C TYR A 10 15.97 6.23 4.10
N PHE A 11 14.72 5.78 4.31
CA PHE A 11 13.62 6.06 3.38
C PHE A 11 12.83 7.31 3.76
N TYR A 12 12.83 7.64 5.03
CA TYR A 12 12.23 8.83 5.59
C TYR A 12 13.02 9.28 6.84
N PRO A 13 12.94 10.56 7.26
CA PRO A 13 13.66 11.07 8.43
C PRO A 13 13.33 10.31 9.71
N ASP A 14 14.34 10.04 10.54
CA ASP A 14 14.20 9.45 11.88
C ASP A 14 13.91 10.48 12.98
N ASP A 15 14.14 11.77 12.68
CA ASP A 15 13.73 12.86 13.55
C ASP A 15 12.24 13.20 13.34
N PRO A 16 11.40 13.22 14.40
CA PRO A 16 9.95 13.41 14.26
C PRO A 16 9.56 14.78 13.69
N ASP A 17 10.27 15.85 14.03
CA ASP A 17 9.95 17.19 13.54
C ASP A 17 10.35 17.36 12.08
N LEU A 18 11.50 16.79 11.70
CA LEU A 18 11.92 16.76 10.31
C LEU A 18 10.96 15.90 9.46
N LEU A 19 10.53 14.76 9.97
CA LEU A 19 9.58 13.90 9.27
C LEU A 19 8.23 14.61 9.03
N ARG A 20 7.68 15.30 10.04
CA ARG A 20 6.46 16.12 9.87
C ARG A 20 6.63 17.17 8.79
N LYS A 21 7.71 17.95 8.85
CA LYS A 21 8.01 18.98 7.85
C LYS A 21 8.20 18.39 6.45
N THR A 22 8.82 17.22 6.36
CA THR A 22 9.00 16.51 5.10
C THR A 22 7.65 16.11 4.50
N VAL A 23 6.78 15.48 5.29
CA VAL A 23 5.41 15.13 4.87
C VAL A 23 4.64 16.38 4.44
N GLU A 24 4.69 17.45 5.24
CA GLU A 24 4.03 18.73 4.94
C GLU A 24 4.52 19.35 3.64
N SER A 25 5.82 19.24 3.35
CA SER A 25 6.41 19.83 2.14
C SER A 25 5.89 19.21 0.83
N PHE A 26 5.37 17.99 0.89
CA PHE A 26 4.80 17.27 -0.25
C PHE A 26 3.29 17.52 -0.44
N MET A 27 2.63 18.18 0.53
CA MET A 27 1.19 18.37 0.46
C MET A 27 0.80 19.24 -0.73
N PRO A 28 -0.20 18.85 -1.52
CA PRO A 28 -0.73 19.69 -2.59
C PRO A 28 -1.38 20.94 -2.00
N LYS A 29 -1.32 22.05 -2.73
CA LYS A 29 -1.88 23.34 -2.30
C LYS A 29 -3.41 23.28 -2.03
N ARG A 30 -4.10 22.37 -2.69
CA ARG A 30 -5.53 22.10 -2.50
C ARG A 30 -5.77 20.60 -2.69
N SER A 31 -6.57 20.01 -1.81
CA SER A 31 -7.09 18.64 -1.97
C SER A 31 -8.52 18.61 -1.43
N GLU A 32 -9.41 17.97 -2.18
CA GLU A 32 -10.76 17.63 -1.69
C GLU A 32 -10.73 16.20 -1.23
N LYS A 33 -11.09 16.00 0.05
CA LYS A 33 -11.14 14.66 0.63
C LYS A 33 -12.43 13.95 0.24
N THR A 34 -12.29 12.73 -0.21
CA THR A 34 -13.44 11.87 -0.54
C THR A 34 -13.34 10.53 0.20
N ARG A 35 -14.47 9.85 0.36
CA ARG A 35 -14.49 8.47 0.86
C ARG A 35 -14.01 7.54 -0.25
N ALA A 36 -13.23 6.53 0.14
CA ALA A 36 -12.77 5.47 -0.75
C ALA A 36 -12.75 4.14 0.02
N TYR A 37 -12.91 3.04 -0.70
CA TYR A 37 -12.72 1.69 -0.15
C TYR A 37 -11.25 1.34 -0.02
N GLY A 38 -10.43 1.87 -0.93
CA GLY A 38 -9.01 1.63 -0.92
C GLY A 38 -8.22 2.72 -1.62
N VAL A 39 -6.90 2.67 -1.42
CA VAL A 39 -5.93 3.51 -2.10
C VAL A 39 -4.74 2.68 -2.57
N VAL A 40 -4.10 3.12 -3.65
CA VAL A 40 -2.79 2.64 -4.08
C VAL A 40 -1.79 3.74 -3.82
N ALA A 41 -0.68 3.43 -3.14
CA ALA A 41 0.36 4.40 -2.80
C ALA A 41 1.77 3.79 -2.94
N PRO A 42 2.77 4.56 -3.40
CA PRO A 42 4.14 4.09 -3.57
C PRO A 42 4.89 3.97 -2.24
N HIS A 43 6.02 3.21 -2.24
CA HIS A 43 6.81 2.96 -1.03
C HIS A 43 8.33 3.13 -1.21
N ALA A 44 8.77 3.80 -2.25
CA ALA A 44 10.17 4.25 -2.34
C ALA A 44 10.51 5.29 -1.27
N GLY A 45 11.77 5.69 -1.16
CA GLY A 45 12.18 6.77 -0.27
C GLY A 45 11.37 8.05 -0.52
N TYR A 46 11.05 8.76 0.55
CA TYR A 46 10.15 9.94 0.52
C TYR A 46 10.57 11.03 -0.44
N GLU A 47 11.88 11.21 -0.65
CA GLU A 47 12.36 12.21 -1.62
C GLU A 47 11.93 11.91 -3.06
N TYR A 48 11.64 10.66 -3.39
CA TYR A 48 11.20 10.21 -4.72
C TYR A 48 9.67 10.06 -4.80
N SER A 49 9.10 9.26 -3.92
CA SER A 49 7.69 8.86 -3.97
C SER A 49 6.76 9.69 -3.08
N GLY A 50 7.32 10.47 -2.14
CA GLY A 50 6.56 11.25 -1.17
C GLY A 50 5.51 12.18 -1.77
N PRO A 51 5.78 12.91 -2.87
CA PRO A 51 4.78 13.76 -3.51
C PRO A 51 3.56 13.01 -4.07
N VAL A 52 3.71 11.73 -4.47
CA VAL A 52 2.59 10.89 -4.91
C VAL A 52 1.81 10.37 -3.71
N ALA A 53 2.51 9.84 -2.70
CA ALA A 53 1.87 9.38 -1.46
C ALA A 53 1.09 10.51 -0.78
N ALA A 54 1.67 11.71 -0.64
CA ALA A 54 1.00 12.88 -0.09
C ALA A 54 -0.25 13.28 -0.87
N ALA A 55 -0.21 13.23 -2.20
CA ALA A 55 -1.36 13.53 -3.05
C ALA A 55 -2.52 12.55 -2.77
N VAL A 56 -2.23 11.25 -2.63
CA VAL A 56 -3.24 10.23 -2.30
C VAL A 56 -3.82 10.46 -0.92
N TYR A 57 -2.98 10.49 0.12
CA TYR A 57 -3.47 10.57 1.51
C TYR A 57 -4.16 11.89 1.84
N SER A 58 -3.81 12.98 1.15
CA SER A 58 -4.52 14.25 1.28
C SER A 58 -5.89 14.26 0.59
N SER A 59 -6.13 13.33 -0.36
CA SER A 59 -7.38 13.26 -1.14
C SER A 59 -8.39 12.24 -0.61
N VAL A 60 -8.04 11.50 0.44
CA VAL A 60 -8.92 10.47 1.04
C VAL A 60 -9.27 10.79 2.49
N ILE A 61 -10.50 10.47 2.89
CA ILE A 61 -10.89 10.46 4.31
C ILE A 61 -10.37 9.16 4.90
N ILE A 62 -9.40 9.26 5.82
CA ILE A 62 -8.78 8.11 6.46
C ILE A 62 -9.56 7.78 7.75
N PRO A 63 -10.24 6.62 7.83
CA PRO A 63 -10.87 6.18 9.05
C PRO A 63 -9.81 5.74 10.07
N PRO A 64 -10.17 5.53 11.35
CA PRO A 64 -9.25 5.06 12.38
C PRO A 64 -8.63 3.67 12.10
N ARG A 65 -9.26 2.85 11.25
CA ARG A 65 -8.81 1.49 10.93
C ARG A 65 -8.34 1.37 9.50
N VAL A 66 -7.12 0.85 9.32
CA VAL A 66 -6.50 0.72 8.00
C VAL A 66 -5.88 -0.68 7.85
N VAL A 67 -6.25 -1.40 6.80
CA VAL A 67 -5.55 -2.62 6.38
C VAL A 67 -4.52 -2.24 5.33
N ILE A 68 -3.26 -2.57 5.56
CA ILE A 68 -2.17 -2.24 4.64
C ILE A 68 -1.61 -3.53 4.07
N LEU A 69 -1.73 -3.68 2.75
CA LEU A 69 -1.15 -4.79 2.01
C LEU A 69 0.12 -4.31 1.31
N GLY A 70 1.23 -5.00 1.53
CA GLY A 70 2.51 -4.70 0.91
C GLY A 70 3.16 -5.94 0.29
N PRO A 71 4.02 -5.79 -0.74
CA PRO A 71 4.81 -6.89 -1.25
C PRO A 71 5.90 -7.29 -0.25
N ALA A 72 6.21 -8.57 -0.19
CA ALA A 72 7.36 -9.08 0.54
C ALA A 72 8.59 -9.05 -0.38
N HIS A 73 9.52 -8.12 -0.13
CA HIS A 73 10.76 -8.01 -0.91
C HIS A 73 11.81 -9.06 -0.52
N HIS A 74 11.63 -9.69 0.63
CA HIS A 74 12.52 -10.75 1.10
C HIS A 74 11.79 -12.09 1.06
N PRO A 75 12.44 -13.19 0.64
CA PRO A 75 11.86 -14.53 0.59
C PRO A 75 11.84 -15.16 1.99
N ILE A 76 11.27 -14.46 2.97
CA ILE A 76 11.19 -14.88 4.36
C ILE A 76 9.73 -14.88 4.79
N GLY A 77 9.29 -16.00 5.35
CA GLY A 77 7.97 -16.11 5.95
C GLY A 77 6.91 -16.74 5.05
N SER A 78 5.70 -16.61 5.50
CA SER A 78 4.52 -17.19 4.85
C SER A 78 4.13 -16.43 3.59
N VAL A 79 3.49 -17.13 2.64
CA VAL A 79 3.01 -16.51 1.38
C VAL A 79 2.07 -15.33 1.65
N LEU A 80 1.22 -15.45 2.65
CA LEU A 80 0.38 -14.39 3.18
C LEU A 80 0.67 -14.26 4.67
N ALA A 81 1.48 -13.25 5.02
CA ALA A 81 1.98 -13.03 6.36
C ALA A 81 1.28 -11.83 7.00
N LEU A 82 0.54 -12.09 8.08
CA LEU A 82 -0.11 -11.07 8.89
C LEU A 82 0.74 -10.78 10.13
N ASP A 83 1.04 -9.52 10.40
CA ASP A 83 1.74 -9.14 11.63
C ASP A 83 0.73 -9.01 12.78
N ASP A 84 0.98 -9.75 13.85
CA ASP A 84 0.21 -9.71 15.09
C ASP A 84 1.02 -9.12 16.27
N SER A 85 1.98 -8.24 15.98
CA SER A 85 2.63 -7.41 17.00
C SER A 85 1.59 -6.56 17.73
N ASP A 86 1.89 -6.12 18.95
CA ASP A 86 0.97 -5.23 19.68
C ASP A 86 0.87 -3.86 18.96
N SER A 87 1.98 -3.40 18.39
CA SER A 87 2.07 -2.11 17.71
C SER A 87 3.31 -2.00 16.83
N TRP A 88 3.30 -0.99 15.95
CA TRP A 88 4.44 -0.55 15.17
C TRP A 88 4.91 0.82 15.65
N LEU A 89 6.23 0.98 15.79
CA LEU A 89 6.85 2.25 16.14
C LEU A 89 7.30 2.99 14.87
N THR A 90 7.08 4.30 14.86
CA THR A 90 7.65 5.24 13.89
C THR A 90 8.23 6.43 14.65
N PRO A 91 9.00 7.31 14.03
CA PRO A 91 9.41 8.57 14.65
C PRO A 91 8.23 9.45 15.10
N LEU A 92 7.04 9.31 14.49
CA LEU A 92 5.85 10.07 14.89
C LEU A 92 5.09 9.44 16.06
N GLY A 93 5.50 8.28 16.53
CA GLY A 93 4.89 7.60 17.67
C GLY A 93 4.46 6.16 17.38
N GLU A 94 3.73 5.61 18.31
CA GLU A 94 3.26 4.21 18.29
C GLU A 94 1.90 4.11 17.58
N VAL A 95 1.76 3.10 16.73
CA VAL A 95 0.50 2.75 16.05
C VAL A 95 0.10 1.34 16.46
N PRO A 96 -1.05 1.14 17.13
CA PRO A 96 -1.51 -0.18 17.52
C PRO A 96 -1.90 -1.03 16.31
N VAL A 97 -1.68 -2.34 16.41
CA VAL A 97 -2.28 -3.33 15.51
C VAL A 97 -3.70 -3.62 16.00
N ASP A 98 -4.67 -3.57 15.09
CA ASP A 98 -6.07 -3.88 15.39
C ASP A 98 -6.27 -5.39 15.57
N SER A 99 -6.05 -5.88 16.78
CA SER A 99 -6.14 -7.31 17.09
C SER A 99 -7.54 -7.88 16.82
N ALA A 100 -8.59 -7.11 17.02
CA ALA A 100 -9.96 -7.56 16.76
C ALA A 100 -10.20 -7.80 15.26
N LEU A 101 -9.73 -6.89 14.41
CA LEU A 101 -9.82 -7.06 12.96
C LEU A 101 -8.87 -8.16 12.47
N VAL A 102 -7.69 -8.30 13.07
CA VAL A 102 -6.76 -9.44 12.83
C VAL A 102 -7.47 -10.77 13.07
N ASP A 103 -8.13 -10.94 14.21
CA ASP A 103 -8.82 -12.18 14.56
C ASP A 103 -9.98 -12.47 13.60
N LEU A 104 -10.73 -11.45 13.18
CA LEU A 104 -11.78 -11.60 12.16
C LEU A 104 -11.20 -12.07 10.82
N ILE A 105 -10.10 -11.45 10.34
CA ILE A 105 -9.47 -11.86 9.09
C ILE A 105 -8.97 -13.31 9.16
N LEU A 106 -8.33 -13.70 10.25
CA LEU A 106 -7.84 -15.07 10.44
C LEU A 106 -8.96 -16.10 10.53
N SER A 107 -10.14 -15.71 11.00
CA SER A 107 -11.30 -16.60 11.05
C SER A 107 -11.91 -16.90 9.68
N GLU A 108 -11.60 -16.09 8.67
CA GLU A 108 -12.14 -16.23 7.31
C GLU A 108 -11.44 -17.31 6.46
N GLY A 109 -10.27 -17.80 6.89
CA GLY A 109 -9.58 -18.89 6.18
C GLY A 109 -8.25 -19.29 6.80
N SER A 110 -7.81 -20.52 6.49
CA SER A 110 -6.56 -21.11 7.02
C SER A 110 -5.32 -20.81 6.15
N PHE A 111 -5.42 -19.88 5.18
CA PHE A 111 -4.38 -19.57 4.21
C PHE A 111 -3.57 -18.31 4.58
N ILE A 112 -4.00 -17.55 5.60
CA ILE A 112 -3.29 -16.41 6.16
C ILE A 112 -2.66 -16.82 7.48
N PHE A 113 -1.39 -16.50 7.69
CA PHE A 113 -0.65 -16.92 8.87
C PHE A 113 -0.13 -15.72 9.66
N ARG A 114 -0.13 -15.85 10.99
CA ARG A 114 0.58 -14.92 11.88
C ARG A 114 2.08 -15.11 11.68
N ASP A 115 2.76 -14.11 11.16
CA ASP A 115 4.19 -14.22 10.84
C ASP A 115 4.92 -12.88 10.99
N ARG A 116 5.29 -12.57 12.21
CA ARG A 116 6.08 -11.35 12.54
C ARG A 116 7.46 -11.34 11.89
N ALA A 117 8.03 -12.52 11.62
CA ALA A 117 9.39 -12.59 11.08
C ALA A 117 9.45 -12.00 9.67
N ALA A 118 8.41 -12.21 8.85
CA ALA A 118 8.29 -11.62 7.53
C ALA A 118 8.34 -10.09 7.55
N HIS A 119 7.76 -9.47 8.59
CA HIS A 119 7.66 -8.00 8.69
C HIS A 119 8.90 -7.32 9.25
N ARG A 120 9.83 -8.05 9.87
CA ARG A 120 10.95 -7.45 10.63
C ARG A 120 11.83 -6.53 9.80
N GLN A 121 12.15 -6.92 8.57
CA GLN A 121 13.06 -6.21 7.68
C GLN A 121 12.37 -5.77 6.37
N GLU A 122 11.05 -5.69 6.40
CA GLU A 122 10.26 -5.26 5.24
C GLU A 122 9.80 -3.80 5.40
N HIS A 123 9.96 -3.03 4.33
CA HIS A 123 9.71 -1.59 4.33
C HIS A 123 8.39 -1.18 3.68
N SER A 124 7.83 -2.01 2.79
CA SER A 124 6.71 -1.65 1.92
C SER A 124 5.46 -1.15 2.68
N ILE A 125 5.19 -1.71 3.85
CA ILE A 125 4.11 -1.28 4.74
C ILE A 125 4.55 -0.13 5.64
N GLU A 126 5.77 -0.20 6.18
CA GLU A 126 6.31 0.78 7.12
C GLU A 126 6.29 2.20 6.57
N VAL A 127 6.66 2.36 5.30
CA VAL A 127 6.75 3.66 4.61
C VAL A 127 5.38 4.36 4.52
N GLN A 128 4.27 3.62 4.55
CA GLN A 128 2.92 4.19 4.50
C GLN A 128 2.49 4.81 5.83
N ILE A 129 3.00 4.28 6.96
CA ILE A 129 2.48 4.60 8.30
C ILE A 129 2.66 6.07 8.67
N PRO A 130 3.80 6.75 8.45
CA PRO A 130 3.93 8.16 8.84
C PRO A 130 2.94 9.09 8.11
N PHE A 131 2.60 8.81 6.83
CA PHE A 131 1.55 9.56 6.14
C PHE A 131 0.18 9.34 6.77
N LEU A 132 -0.15 8.08 7.10
CA LEU A 132 -1.41 7.74 7.76
C LEU A 132 -1.52 8.40 9.13
N GLN A 133 -0.46 8.35 9.95
CA GLN A 133 -0.40 9.01 11.27
C GLN A 133 -0.57 10.53 11.18
N TYR A 134 -0.02 11.15 10.13
CA TYR A 134 -0.13 12.59 9.93
C TYR A 134 -1.58 13.04 9.78
N PHE A 135 -2.41 12.24 9.10
CA PHE A 135 -3.81 12.56 8.83
C PHE A 135 -4.80 11.96 9.85
N GLN A 136 -4.43 10.86 10.54
CA GLN A 136 -5.31 10.14 11.45
C GLN A 136 -4.60 9.84 12.79
N PRO A 137 -4.83 10.68 13.82
CA PRO A 137 -4.19 10.50 15.14
C PRO A 137 -4.60 9.21 15.88
N ASP A 138 -5.84 8.74 15.65
CA ASP A 138 -6.39 7.53 16.29
C ASP A 138 -6.19 6.28 15.41
N LEU A 139 -5.13 6.26 14.60
CA LEU A 139 -4.82 5.19 13.66
C LEU A 139 -4.58 3.86 14.35
N SER A 140 -5.22 2.81 13.86
CA SER A 140 -4.84 1.40 14.07
C SER A 140 -4.67 0.69 12.72
N ILE A 141 -3.77 -0.29 12.66
CA ILE A 141 -3.41 -0.93 11.39
C ILE A 141 -3.55 -2.45 11.46
N VAL A 142 -3.79 -3.06 10.29
CA VAL A 142 -3.59 -4.49 10.07
C VAL A 142 -2.58 -4.66 8.95
N PRO A 143 -1.31 -5.00 9.25
CA PRO A 143 -0.27 -5.17 8.26
C PRO A 143 -0.33 -6.59 7.67
N ILE A 144 -0.38 -6.71 6.33
CA ILE A 144 -0.37 -7.98 5.61
C ILE A 144 0.67 -7.91 4.49
N LEU A 145 1.68 -8.78 4.54
CA LEU A 145 2.61 -8.98 3.44
C LEU A 145 2.11 -10.07 2.51
N VAL A 146 2.26 -9.82 1.23
CA VAL A 146 1.90 -10.74 0.15
C VAL A 146 3.18 -11.10 -0.61
N SER A 147 3.54 -12.38 -0.57
CA SER A 147 4.70 -12.90 -1.29
C SER A 147 4.44 -12.92 -2.81
N TYR A 148 5.52 -12.78 -3.59
CA TYR A 148 5.49 -12.96 -5.04
C TYR A 148 5.03 -14.37 -5.48
N GLU A 149 5.04 -15.35 -4.58
CA GLU A 149 4.54 -16.71 -4.83
C GLU A 149 3.01 -16.82 -4.80
N ALA A 150 2.30 -15.76 -4.40
CA ALA A 150 0.85 -15.77 -4.39
C ALA A 150 0.30 -15.73 -5.82
N ASP A 151 -0.39 -16.80 -6.21
CA ASP A 151 -1.15 -16.89 -7.46
C ASP A 151 -2.46 -16.09 -7.40
N TYR A 152 -3.14 -15.95 -8.54
CA TYR A 152 -4.37 -15.17 -8.62
C TYR A 152 -5.47 -15.72 -7.70
N GLU A 153 -5.64 -17.04 -7.63
CA GLU A 153 -6.65 -17.70 -6.81
C GLU A 153 -6.47 -17.37 -5.33
N LYS A 154 -5.22 -17.40 -4.86
CA LYS A 154 -4.89 -17.04 -3.47
C LYS A 154 -5.12 -15.55 -3.17
N LEU A 155 -4.86 -14.67 -4.16
CA LEU A 155 -5.14 -13.24 -4.02
C LEU A 155 -6.64 -12.94 -4.03
N GLU A 156 -7.41 -13.67 -4.84
CA GLU A 156 -8.87 -13.57 -4.86
C GLU A 156 -9.46 -14.04 -3.52
N GLU A 157 -8.97 -15.17 -3.00
CA GLU A 157 -9.37 -15.70 -1.68
C GLU A 157 -9.06 -14.69 -0.57
N LEU A 158 -7.85 -14.11 -0.56
CA LEU A 158 -7.47 -13.04 0.38
C LEU A 158 -8.41 -11.84 0.29
N GLY A 159 -8.65 -11.34 -0.91
CA GLY A 159 -9.51 -10.17 -1.11
C GLY A 159 -10.94 -10.40 -0.63
N LEU A 160 -11.50 -11.58 -0.90
CA LEU A 160 -12.85 -11.95 -0.44
C LEU A 160 -12.88 -12.12 1.09
N ALA A 161 -11.86 -12.70 1.70
CA ALA A 161 -11.75 -12.84 3.15
C ALA A 161 -11.68 -11.46 3.85
N LEU A 162 -10.86 -10.55 3.32
CA LEU A 162 -10.79 -9.16 3.81
C LEU A 162 -12.16 -8.47 3.75
N ALA A 163 -12.86 -8.61 2.63
CA ALA A 163 -14.19 -8.00 2.48
C ALA A 163 -15.20 -8.55 3.49
N ARG A 164 -15.19 -9.87 3.74
CA ARG A 164 -16.08 -10.48 4.76
C ARG A 164 -15.72 -10.01 6.17
N ALA A 165 -14.44 -10.04 6.54
CA ALA A 165 -13.97 -9.57 7.85
C ALA A 165 -14.33 -8.11 8.11
N ILE A 166 -14.14 -7.24 7.10
CA ILE A 166 -14.50 -5.82 7.18
C ILE A 166 -16.01 -5.66 7.38
N LYS A 167 -16.84 -6.34 6.60
CA LYS A 167 -18.31 -6.32 6.79
C LYS A 167 -18.72 -6.81 8.17
N ASN A 168 -18.13 -7.90 8.65
CA ASN A 168 -18.41 -8.48 9.96
C ASN A 168 -17.96 -7.58 11.13
N SER A 169 -16.93 -6.76 10.91
CA SER A 169 -16.49 -5.79 11.92
C SER A 169 -17.49 -4.67 12.17
N GLY A 170 -18.37 -4.37 11.19
CA GLY A 170 -19.30 -3.24 11.25
C GLY A 170 -18.62 -1.87 11.29
N GLN A 171 -17.33 -1.78 10.97
CA GLN A 171 -16.54 -0.55 11.06
C GLN A 171 -16.10 -0.07 9.67
N GLU A 172 -15.87 1.25 9.56
CA GLU A 172 -15.17 1.79 8.38
C GLU A 172 -13.71 1.39 8.40
N VAL A 173 -13.22 0.83 7.31
CA VAL A 173 -11.84 0.40 7.12
C VAL A 173 -11.36 0.89 5.76
N LEU A 174 -10.19 1.52 5.70
CA LEU A 174 -9.52 1.83 4.45
C LEU A 174 -8.53 0.71 4.11
N LEU A 175 -8.57 0.24 2.86
CA LEU A 175 -7.57 -0.67 2.32
C LEU A 175 -6.43 0.14 1.68
N VAL A 176 -5.19 -0.19 1.96
CA VAL A 176 -4.02 0.41 1.32
C VAL A 176 -3.26 -0.68 0.59
N ALA A 177 -3.06 -0.54 -0.70
CA ALA A 177 -2.13 -1.34 -1.48
C ALA A 177 -0.84 -0.54 -1.71
N SER A 178 0.25 -1.05 -1.18
CA SER A 178 1.57 -0.44 -1.27
C SER A 178 2.30 -0.98 -2.50
N THR A 179 2.65 -0.12 -3.46
CA THR A 179 3.35 -0.55 -4.69
C THR A 179 4.06 0.60 -5.38
N ASP A 180 5.28 0.33 -5.83
CA ASP A 180 5.90 1.11 -6.90
C ASP A 180 5.58 0.46 -8.25
N MET A 181 5.70 1.23 -9.35
CA MET A 181 5.36 0.79 -10.70
C MET A 181 6.59 0.19 -11.40
N SER A 182 6.85 0.55 -12.66
CA SER A 182 8.01 0.06 -13.41
C SER A 182 9.34 0.46 -12.78
N HIS A 183 10.35 -0.43 -12.84
CA HIS A 183 11.69 -0.22 -12.30
C HIS A 183 12.75 -0.32 -13.39
N TYR A 184 13.70 0.64 -13.38
CA TYR A 184 14.95 0.61 -14.14
C TYR A 184 14.77 0.49 -15.66
N VAL A 185 13.76 1.17 -16.19
CA VAL A 185 13.51 1.35 -17.62
C VAL A 185 13.53 2.86 -17.95
N SER A 186 13.58 3.22 -19.24
CA SER A 186 13.43 4.63 -19.63
C SER A 186 12.04 5.16 -19.27
N GLU A 187 11.92 6.46 -19.03
CA GLU A 187 10.65 7.10 -18.67
C GLU A 187 9.55 6.83 -19.70
N GLU A 188 9.87 6.91 -21.00
CA GLU A 188 8.91 6.59 -22.08
C GLU A 188 8.36 5.16 -21.95
N VAL A 189 9.23 4.19 -21.64
CA VAL A 189 8.83 2.80 -21.44
C VAL A 189 8.03 2.65 -20.15
N ALA A 190 8.48 3.29 -19.05
CA ALA A 190 7.78 3.29 -17.77
C ALA A 190 6.36 3.82 -17.93
N GLU A 191 6.19 5.02 -18.48
CA GLU A 191 4.87 5.63 -18.70
C GLU A 191 3.94 4.70 -19.52
N LYS A 192 4.43 4.17 -20.62
CA LYS A 192 3.64 3.29 -21.48
C LYS A 192 3.15 2.03 -20.76
N LEU A 193 3.99 1.41 -19.93
CA LEU A 193 3.66 0.19 -19.20
C LEU A 193 2.80 0.50 -17.98
N ASP A 194 3.14 1.55 -17.25
CA ASP A 194 2.47 1.95 -16.02
C ASP A 194 1.04 2.41 -16.30
N TYR A 195 0.80 3.23 -17.34
CA TYR A 195 -0.56 3.64 -17.72
C TYR A 195 -1.43 2.46 -18.19
N ARG A 196 -0.83 1.39 -18.74
CA ARG A 196 -1.59 0.15 -18.98
C ARG A 196 -2.05 -0.50 -17.68
N ALA A 197 -1.15 -0.64 -16.69
CA ALA A 197 -1.50 -1.18 -15.38
C ALA A 197 -2.52 -0.28 -14.66
N ILE A 198 -2.31 1.05 -14.68
CA ILE A 198 -3.25 2.05 -14.14
C ILE A 198 -4.64 1.88 -14.76
N SER A 199 -4.75 1.65 -16.06
CA SER A 199 -6.05 1.47 -16.72
C SER A 199 -6.83 0.24 -16.23
N PHE A 200 -6.16 -0.82 -15.79
CA PHE A 200 -6.80 -1.97 -15.13
C PHE A 200 -7.24 -1.63 -13.71
N MET A 201 -6.45 -0.85 -12.98
CA MET A 201 -6.83 -0.36 -11.65
C MET A 201 -8.03 0.60 -11.72
N GLU A 202 -8.08 1.50 -12.71
CA GLU A 202 -9.20 2.41 -12.93
C GLU A 202 -10.50 1.68 -13.28
N ARG A 203 -10.43 0.63 -14.10
CA ARG A 203 -11.58 -0.22 -14.40
C ARG A 203 -11.93 -1.23 -13.31
N LEU A 204 -11.12 -1.25 -12.25
CA LEU A 204 -11.23 -2.20 -11.13
C LEU A 204 -11.28 -3.66 -11.62
N ASP A 205 -10.33 -4.00 -12.51
CA ASP A 205 -10.14 -5.33 -13.09
C ASP A 205 -8.89 -6.03 -12.50
N PRO A 206 -9.01 -6.68 -11.33
CA PRO A 206 -7.88 -7.30 -10.64
C PRO A 206 -7.24 -8.44 -11.44
N LYS A 207 -8.05 -9.23 -12.17
CA LYS A 207 -7.54 -10.34 -12.98
C LYS A 207 -6.76 -9.83 -14.17
N GLY A 208 -7.28 -8.82 -14.86
CA GLY A 208 -6.59 -8.18 -15.97
C GLY A 208 -5.28 -7.52 -15.55
N LEU A 209 -5.21 -6.89 -14.37
CA LEU A 209 -3.96 -6.35 -13.82
C LEU A 209 -2.94 -7.48 -13.58
N PHE A 210 -3.34 -8.56 -12.90
CA PHE A 210 -2.48 -9.70 -12.62
C PHE A 210 -1.93 -10.32 -13.91
N GLU A 211 -2.80 -10.64 -14.88
CA GLU A 211 -2.42 -11.22 -16.17
C GLU A 211 -1.52 -10.29 -16.99
N LEU A 212 -1.77 -8.97 -16.97
CA LEU A 212 -0.90 -7.98 -17.62
C LEU A 212 0.53 -8.06 -17.08
N VAL A 213 0.67 -7.98 -15.72
CA VAL A 213 2.00 -7.95 -15.08
C VAL A 213 2.77 -9.23 -15.41
N ILE A 214 2.13 -10.39 -15.28
CA ILE A 214 2.78 -11.69 -15.58
C ILE A 214 3.14 -11.80 -17.07
N SER A 215 2.20 -11.49 -17.98
CA SER A 215 2.40 -11.68 -19.41
C SER A 215 3.46 -10.76 -20.01
N TYR A 216 3.57 -9.54 -19.50
CA TYR A 216 4.54 -8.55 -19.99
C TYR A 216 5.76 -8.42 -19.09
N GLN A 217 5.85 -9.22 -18.02
CA GLN A 217 6.94 -9.19 -17.04
C GLN A 217 7.18 -7.77 -16.50
N LEU A 218 6.09 -7.06 -16.17
CA LEU A 218 6.19 -5.74 -15.60
C LEU A 218 6.84 -5.81 -14.21
N THR A 219 7.67 -4.83 -13.92
CA THR A 219 8.40 -4.77 -12.65
C THR A 219 7.64 -4.02 -11.54
N MET A 220 6.31 -4.01 -11.60
CA MET A 220 5.43 -3.49 -10.55
C MET A 220 5.54 -4.40 -9.32
N CYS A 221 6.21 -3.92 -8.26
CA CYS A 221 6.57 -4.78 -7.11
C CYS A 221 5.35 -5.21 -6.28
N GLY A 222 4.33 -4.37 -6.19
CA GLY A 222 3.13 -4.62 -5.37
C GLY A 222 1.89 -5.00 -6.18
N PHE A 223 2.03 -5.66 -7.34
CA PHE A 223 0.85 -6.03 -8.13
C PHE A 223 -0.03 -7.06 -7.41
N GLN A 224 0.56 -7.99 -6.65
CA GLN A 224 -0.22 -8.97 -5.88
C GLN A 224 -1.04 -8.31 -4.77
N PRO A 225 -0.46 -7.49 -3.84
CA PRO A 225 -1.26 -6.79 -2.84
C PRO A 225 -2.30 -5.85 -3.48
N THR A 226 -1.98 -5.21 -4.62
CA THR A 226 -2.94 -4.38 -5.36
C THR A 226 -4.10 -5.22 -5.90
N THR A 227 -3.82 -6.39 -6.48
CA THR A 227 -4.85 -7.33 -6.97
C THR A 227 -5.79 -7.74 -5.84
N ALA A 228 -5.25 -8.18 -4.70
CA ALA A 228 -6.07 -8.59 -3.54
C ALA A 228 -6.91 -7.43 -2.98
N MET A 229 -6.32 -6.22 -2.88
CA MET A 229 -7.04 -5.02 -2.47
C MET A 229 -8.20 -4.68 -3.42
N MET A 230 -7.98 -4.77 -4.73
CA MET A 230 -9.02 -4.52 -5.73
C MET A 230 -10.18 -5.52 -5.63
N VAL A 231 -9.88 -6.81 -5.40
CA VAL A 231 -10.91 -7.83 -5.14
C VAL A 231 -11.73 -7.48 -3.90
N ALA A 232 -11.04 -7.13 -2.80
CA ALA A 232 -11.71 -6.74 -1.56
C ALA A 232 -12.60 -5.50 -1.76
N ALA A 233 -12.05 -4.45 -2.39
CA ALA A 233 -12.79 -3.22 -2.64
C ALA A 233 -14.05 -3.44 -3.50
N ARG A 234 -13.96 -4.26 -4.57
CA ARG A 234 -15.13 -4.66 -5.39
C ARG A 234 -16.19 -5.37 -4.55
N ALA A 235 -15.78 -6.32 -3.72
CA ALA A 235 -16.70 -7.06 -2.86
C ALA A 235 -17.34 -6.17 -1.78
N LEU A 236 -16.68 -5.06 -1.40
CA LEU A 236 -17.22 -4.04 -0.50
C LEU A 236 -18.16 -3.05 -1.22
N GLY A 237 -18.11 -2.98 -2.55
CA GLY A 237 -19.01 -2.14 -3.34
C GLY A 237 -18.36 -1.08 -4.22
N ALA A 238 -17.02 -1.03 -4.25
CA ALA A 238 -16.27 -0.16 -5.16
C ALA A 238 -16.62 -0.43 -6.63
N LYS A 239 -16.62 0.61 -7.46
CA LYS A 239 -17.00 0.56 -8.87
C LYS A 239 -15.87 0.89 -9.83
N GLU A 240 -14.97 1.77 -9.43
CA GLU A 240 -13.90 2.29 -10.28
C GLU A 240 -12.72 2.82 -9.45
N GLY A 241 -11.60 3.00 -10.12
CA GLY A 241 -10.42 3.68 -9.58
C GLY A 241 -10.21 5.03 -10.25
N TYR A 242 -9.49 5.91 -9.58
CA TYR A 242 -9.15 7.26 -10.07
C TYR A 242 -7.66 7.51 -9.85
N LEU A 243 -6.93 7.78 -10.92
CA LEU A 243 -5.56 8.23 -10.82
C LEU A 243 -5.52 9.62 -10.19
N VAL A 244 -4.85 9.74 -9.05
CA VAL A 244 -4.64 11.02 -8.36
C VAL A 244 -3.38 11.69 -8.88
N LYS A 245 -2.29 10.91 -8.96
CA LYS A 245 -0.98 11.41 -9.41
C LYS A 245 -0.13 10.27 -9.96
N TYR A 246 0.61 10.57 -11.01
CA TYR A 246 1.71 9.76 -11.52
C TYR A 246 2.96 10.63 -11.66
N GLN A 247 4.11 10.09 -11.34
CA GLN A 247 5.43 10.66 -11.62
C GLN A 247 6.48 9.57 -11.67
N THR A 248 7.69 9.92 -12.11
CA THR A 248 8.85 9.03 -12.07
C THR A 248 9.94 9.58 -11.17
N SER A 249 10.92 8.73 -10.83
CA SER A 249 12.12 9.17 -10.11
C SER A 249 12.96 10.19 -10.92
N GLY A 250 12.78 10.23 -12.23
CA GLY A 250 13.45 11.18 -13.14
C GLY A 250 13.18 12.64 -12.76
N GLU A 251 11.99 12.98 -12.27
CA GLU A 251 11.67 14.33 -11.78
C GLU A 251 12.58 14.77 -10.62
N ARG A 252 13.09 13.83 -9.84
CA ARG A 252 13.99 14.12 -8.71
C ARG A 252 15.47 14.01 -9.07
N THR A 253 15.83 13.01 -9.88
CA THR A 253 17.24 12.71 -10.20
C THR A 253 17.76 13.45 -11.41
N GLY A 254 16.87 13.82 -12.35
CA GLY A 254 17.22 14.31 -13.68
C GLY A 254 17.69 13.19 -14.64
N ASP A 255 17.68 11.94 -14.20
CA ASP A 255 17.96 10.78 -15.04
C ASP A 255 16.63 10.16 -15.50
N TYR A 256 16.36 10.24 -16.80
CA TYR A 256 15.17 9.70 -17.45
C TYR A 256 15.46 8.41 -18.23
N GLN A 257 16.70 7.90 -18.16
CA GLN A 257 17.08 6.65 -18.82
C GLN A 257 16.80 5.41 -17.97
N GLN A 258 16.84 5.57 -16.65
CA GLN A 258 16.53 4.50 -15.70
C GLN A 258 15.69 5.04 -14.55
N VAL A 259 14.38 4.96 -14.69
CA VAL A 259 13.44 5.49 -13.70
C VAL A 259 12.72 4.39 -12.92
N VAL A 260 12.14 4.79 -11.79
CA VAL A 260 11.07 4.06 -11.09
C VAL A 260 9.79 4.89 -11.21
N GLY A 261 8.70 4.24 -11.63
CA GLY A 261 7.39 4.86 -11.72
C GLY A 261 6.64 4.83 -10.39
N TYR A 262 5.88 5.87 -10.10
CA TYR A 262 5.05 6.01 -8.90
C TYR A 262 3.64 6.43 -9.30
N ALA A 263 2.65 5.62 -8.94
CA ALA A 263 1.24 5.92 -9.16
C ALA A 263 0.48 5.96 -7.84
N GLY A 264 -0.41 6.92 -7.72
CA GLY A 264 -1.33 7.03 -6.61
C GLY A 264 -2.78 7.03 -7.08
N LEU A 265 -3.60 6.12 -6.55
CA LEU A 265 -5.00 5.98 -6.95
C LEU A 265 -5.94 5.94 -5.74
N LEU A 266 -7.18 6.39 -5.95
CA LEU A 266 -8.32 6.14 -5.07
C LEU A 266 -9.21 5.06 -5.70
N ILE A 267 -9.73 4.15 -4.90
CA ILE A 267 -10.68 3.09 -5.31
C ILE A 267 -12.02 3.35 -4.63
N LYS A 268 -13.04 3.64 -5.46
CA LYS A 268 -14.36 4.10 -4.99
C LYS A 268 -15.51 3.20 -5.44
#